data_5af9659f766c11bce5ead149b1fbb5e5
#
_entry.id   5af9659f766c11bce5ead149b1fbb5e5
#
_cell.length_a   1.000
_cell.length_b   1.000
_cell.length_c   1.000
_cell.angle_alpha   90.00
_cell.angle_beta   90.00
_cell.angle_gamma   90.00
#
_symmetry.space_group_name_H-M   'P 1'
#
loop_
_entity.id
_entity.type
_entity.pdbx_description
1 polymer ?
#
loop_
_entity_poly.entity_id
_entity_poly.type
_entity_poly.pdbx_seq_one_letter_code
_entity_poly.pdbx_strand_id
1 'polypeptide(L)'
;MDELVESSLRKAALWDETKDKLNDSGYSLSGGQQQRLCIARTIAIEPEIILMDEPCSALDPISTLKIEETMHELKKNYTIIIVTHNMQQALRVSDMTLSLIHI
;
A
#
# COMPACT_ATOMS: atom_id res chain seq x y z
N MET A 1 0.27 8.49 20.56
CA MET A 1 -0.79 7.83 19.74
C MET A 1 -1.13 8.62 18.51
N ASP A 2 -1.46 9.90 18.66
CA ASP A 2 -1.86 10.74 17.50
C ASP A 2 -0.71 10.96 16.52
N GLU A 3 0.51 11.15 17.01
CA GLU A 3 1.68 11.32 16.14
C GLU A 3 1.97 10.07 15.32
N LEU A 4 1.80 8.88 15.91
CA LEU A 4 2.01 7.64 15.19
C LEU A 4 0.94 7.44 14.11
N VAL A 5 -0.31 7.77 14.42
CA VAL A 5 -1.42 7.69 13.46
C VAL A 5 -1.16 8.64 12.28
N GLU A 6 -0.83 9.90 12.55
CA GLU A 6 -0.54 10.86 11.50
C GLU A 6 0.65 10.43 10.66
N SER A 7 1.75 10.05 11.29
CA SER A 7 2.96 9.60 10.58
C SER A 7 2.67 8.42 9.66
N SER A 8 1.92 7.43 10.16
CA SER A 8 1.60 6.24 9.37
C SER A 8 0.69 6.58 8.20
N LEU A 9 -0.31 7.43 8.41
CA LEU A 9 -1.21 7.86 7.35
C LEU A 9 -0.50 8.71 6.30
N ARG A 10 0.45 9.54 6.69
CA ARG A 10 1.26 10.30 5.75
C ARG A 10 2.13 9.39 4.89
N LYS A 11 2.78 8.40 5.48
CA LYS A 11 3.61 7.44 4.75
C LYS A 11 2.79 6.61 3.76
N ALA A 12 1.53 6.35 4.07
CA ALA A 12 0.62 5.63 3.18
C ALA A 12 -0.12 6.55 2.21
N ALA A 13 0.24 7.84 2.17
CA ALA A 13 -0.40 8.85 1.31
C ALA A 13 -1.90 9.03 1.59
N LEU A 14 -2.29 8.93 2.84
CA LEU A 14 -3.70 8.99 3.24
C LEU A 14 -4.06 10.16 4.14
N TRP A 15 -3.07 10.84 4.74
CA TRP A 15 -3.37 11.84 5.76
C TRP A 15 -4.35 12.90 5.29
N ASP A 16 -4.11 13.50 4.12
CA ASP A 16 -4.96 14.58 3.61
C ASP A 16 -6.38 14.10 3.30
N GLU A 17 -6.55 12.82 2.95
CA GLU A 17 -7.85 12.25 2.61
C GLU A 17 -8.63 11.78 3.84
N THR A 18 -7.97 11.56 4.98
CA THR A 18 -8.59 10.93 6.14
C THR A 18 -8.52 11.75 7.42
N LYS A 19 -7.77 12.83 7.46
CA LYS A 19 -7.56 13.61 8.70
C LYS A 19 -8.86 14.07 9.36
N ASP A 20 -9.91 14.33 8.57
CA ASP A 20 -11.20 14.75 9.06
C ASP A 20 -12.15 13.58 9.32
N LYS A 21 -11.70 12.34 9.09
CA LYS A 21 -12.52 11.13 9.17
C LYS A 21 -11.95 10.10 10.13
N LEU A 22 -11.07 10.50 11.05
CA LEU A 22 -10.34 9.56 11.91
C LEU A 22 -11.25 8.71 12.79
N ASN A 23 -12.43 9.22 13.12
CA ASN A 23 -13.39 8.51 13.96
C ASN A 23 -14.51 7.84 13.16
N ASP A 24 -14.46 7.94 11.82
CA ASP A 24 -15.47 7.34 10.96
C ASP A 24 -15.16 5.86 10.71
N SER A 25 -16.16 5.13 10.23
CA SER A 25 -15.98 3.74 9.83
C SER A 25 -15.02 3.62 8.66
N GLY A 26 -14.13 2.60 8.68
CA GLY A 26 -13.27 2.30 7.55
C GLY A 26 -14.04 1.98 6.28
N TYR A 27 -15.29 1.54 6.39
CA TYR A 27 -16.15 1.27 5.23
C TYR A 27 -16.59 2.54 4.49
N SER A 28 -16.41 3.72 5.07
CA SER A 28 -16.68 4.99 4.38
C SER A 28 -15.59 5.35 3.38
N LEU A 29 -14.48 4.62 3.35
CA LEU A 29 -13.37 4.87 2.45
C LEU A 29 -13.53 4.10 1.14
N SER A 30 -12.95 4.63 0.06
CA SER A 30 -12.88 3.93 -1.22
C SER A 30 -11.99 2.68 -1.09
N GLY A 31 -12.04 1.78 -2.10
CA GLY A 31 -11.20 0.59 -2.12
C GLY A 31 -9.72 0.90 -2.04
N GLY A 32 -9.26 1.90 -2.81
CA GLY A 32 -7.86 2.33 -2.78
C GLY A 32 -7.47 2.96 -1.45
N GLN A 33 -8.37 3.74 -0.85
CA GLN A 33 -8.15 4.32 0.47
C GLN A 33 -8.08 3.24 1.54
N GLN A 34 -8.96 2.23 1.48
CA GLN A 34 -8.92 1.10 2.41
C GLN A 34 -7.60 0.34 2.30
N GLN A 35 -7.12 0.13 1.08
CA GLN A 35 -5.85 -0.57 0.85
C GLN A 35 -4.68 0.24 1.43
N ARG A 36 -4.65 1.55 1.22
CA ARG A 36 -3.62 2.41 1.81
C ARG A 36 -3.74 2.48 3.34
N LEU A 37 -4.96 2.35 3.88
CA LEU A 37 -5.14 2.25 5.33
C LEU A 37 -4.50 0.97 5.88
N CYS A 38 -4.63 -0.14 5.17
CA CYS A 38 -3.95 -1.39 5.54
C CYS A 38 -2.43 -1.22 5.53
N ILE A 39 -1.90 -0.48 4.56
CA ILE A 39 -0.47 -0.15 4.52
C ILE A 39 -0.09 0.68 5.76
N ALA A 40 -0.88 1.70 6.10
CA ALA A 40 -0.62 2.54 7.26
C ALA A 40 -0.59 1.71 8.56
N ARG A 41 -1.51 0.76 8.71
CA ARG A 41 -1.53 -0.14 9.87
C ARG A 41 -0.27 -0.99 9.94
N THR A 42 0.19 -1.47 8.80
CA THR A 42 1.39 -2.30 8.75
C THR A 42 2.64 -1.52 9.13
N ILE A 43 2.82 -0.31 8.59
CA ILE A 43 4.01 0.49 8.88
C ILE A 43 4.00 1.09 10.28
N ALA A 44 2.84 1.15 10.93
CA ALA A 44 2.76 1.66 12.32
C ALA A 44 3.57 0.82 13.31
N ILE A 45 3.76 -0.46 13.03
CA ILE A 45 4.57 -1.35 13.87
C ILE A 45 6.05 -1.38 13.47
N GLU A 46 6.44 -0.55 12.51
CA GLU A 46 7.82 -0.41 12.02
C GLU A 46 8.45 -1.76 11.61
N PRO A 47 7.87 -2.47 10.62
CA PRO A 47 8.38 -3.76 10.18
C PRO A 47 9.67 -3.58 9.36
N GLU A 48 10.46 -4.64 9.26
CA GLU A 48 11.60 -4.68 8.34
C GLU A 48 11.18 -5.07 6.94
N ILE A 49 10.21 -5.98 6.84
CA ILE A 49 9.71 -6.51 5.57
C ILE A 49 8.19 -6.33 5.52
N ILE A 50 7.70 -5.85 4.39
CA ILE A 50 6.27 -5.72 4.12
C ILE A 50 5.91 -6.70 3.01
N LEU A 51 4.92 -7.55 3.28
CA LEU A 51 4.39 -8.48 2.29
C LEU A 51 3.05 -7.95 1.78
N MET A 52 2.95 -7.77 0.47
CA MET A 52 1.72 -7.33 -0.19
C MET A 52 1.24 -8.41 -1.14
N ASP A 53 0.03 -8.89 -0.91
CA ASP A 53 -0.57 -9.93 -1.75
C ASP A 53 -1.67 -9.30 -2.59
N GLU A 54 -1.45 -9.25 -3.91
CA GLU A 54 -2.39 -8.67 -4.87
C GLU A 54 -2.88 -7.27 -4.44
N PRO A 55 -1.96 -6.32 -4.16
CA PRO A 55 -2.35 -5.04 -3.52
C PRO A 55 -3.27 -4.15 -4.35
N CYS A 56 -3.31 -4.35 -5.66
CA CYS A 56 -4.15 -3.54 -6.55
C CYS A 56 -5.28 -4.34 -7.19
N SER A 57 -5.56 -5.54 -6.70
CA SER A 57 -6.65 -6.36 -7.22
C SER A 57 -7.99 -5.64 -7.03
N ALA A 58 -8.79 -5.61 -8.10
CA ALA A 58 -10.12 -5.00 -8.11
C ALA A 58 -10.13 -3.48 -7.88
N LEU A 59 -8.98 -2.80 -8.03
CA LEU A 59 -8.92 -1.34 -7.94
C LEU A 59 -8.97 -0.72 -9.35
N ASP A 60 -9.53 0.50 -9.42
CA ASP A 60 -9.51 1.28 -10.65
C ASP A 60 -8.09 1.78 -10.97
N PRO A 61 -7.83 2.25 -12.21
CA PRO A 61 -6.48 2.67 -12.59
C PRO A 61 -5.90 3.79 -11.75
N ILE A 62 -6.73 4.75 -11.33
CA ILE A 62 -6.25 5.88 -10.53
C ILE A 62 -5.83 5.41 -9.14
N SER A 63 -6.64 4.57 -8.51
CA SER A 63 -6.30 4.00 -7.19
C SER A 63 -5.07 3.11 -7.27
N THR A 64 -4.95 2.32 -8.34
CA THR A 64 -3.78 1.47 -8.57
C THR A 64 -2.52 2.33 -8.68
N LEU A 65 -2.57 3.43 -9.41
CA LEU A 65 -1.42 4.32 -9.54
C LEU A 65 -0.99 4.90 -8.19
N LYS A 66 -1.95 5.29 -7.35
CA LYS A 66 -1.64 5.80 -6.02
C LYS A 66 -0.96 4.76 -5.13
N ILE A 67 -1.42 3.50 -5.21
CA ILE A 67 -0.79 2.40 -4.48
C ILE A 67 0.64 2.18 -4.98
N GLU A 68 0.85 2.17 -6.29
CA GLU A 68 2.18 1.98 -6.86
C GLU A 68 3.13 3.12 -6.48
N GLU A 69 2.65 4.36 -6.48
CA GLU A 69 3.44 5.51 -6.03
C GLU A 69 3.80 5.38 -4.55
N THR A 70 2.86 4.94 -3.72
CA THR A 70 3.10 4.69 -2.30
C THR A 70 4.18 3.62 -2.11
N MET A 71 4.13 2.54 -2.88
CA MET A 71 5.16 1.51 -2.84
C MET A 71 6.54 2.05 -3.19
N HIS A 72 6.64 2.90 -4.22
CA HIS A 72 7.92 3.52 -4.59
C HIS A 72 8.50 4.38 -3.46
N GLU A 73 7.66 5.08 -2.71
CA GLU A 73 8.12 5.84 -1.55
C GLU A 73 8.52 4.93 -0.40
N LEU A 74 7.74 3.89 -0.14
CA LEU A 74 8.01 2.98 0.98
C LEU A 74 9.26 2.15 0.79
N LYS A 75 9.60 1.77 -0.45
CA LYS A 75 10.77 0.92 -0.69
C LYS A 75 12.09 1.58 -0.30
N LYS A 76 12.09 2.89 -0.12
CA LYS A 76 13.29 3.62 0.34
C LYS A 76 13.66 3.25 1.76
N ASN A 77 12.69 2.85 2.59
CA ASN A 77 12.89 2.55 4.01
C ASN A 77 12.53 1.12 4.39
N TYR A 78 11.82 0.39 3.52
CA TYR A 78 11.32 -0.95 3.80
C TYR A 78 11.66 -1.89 2.65
N THR A 79 11.85 -3.16 2.97
CA THR A 79 11.88 -4.21 1.96
C THR A 79 10.46 -4.66 1.69
N ILE A 80 10.03 -4.60 0.43
CA ILE A 80 8.66 -4.94 0.04
C ILE A 80 8.69 -6.17 -0.85
N ILE A 81 7.89 -7.17 -0.49
CA ILE A 81 7.65 -8.37 -1.29
C ILE A 81 6.22 -8.32 -1.78
N ILE A 82 6.03 -8.34 -3.09
CA ILE A 82 4.70 -8.26 -3.70
C ILE A 82 4.40 -9.58 -4.40
N VAL A 83 3.22 -10.13 -4.12
CA VAL A 83 2.68 -11.27 -4.85
C VAL A 83 1.60 -10.73 -5.79
N THR A 84 1.76 -10.92 -7.08
CA THR A 84 0.79 -10.47 -8.07
C THR A 84 0.81 -11.38 -9.29
N HIS A 85 -0.35 -11.54 -9.94
CA HIS A 85 -0.44 -12.20 -11.24
C HIS A 85 -0.45 -11.18 -12.40
N ASN A 86 -0.40 -9.88 -12.08
CA ASN A 86 -0.32 -8.84 -13.10
C ASN A 86 1.16 -8.59 -13.45
N MET A 87 1.59 -9.14 -14.57
CA MET A 87 2.99 -9.07 -15.00
C MET A 87 3.45 -7.64 -15.28
N GLN A 88 2.55 -6.81 -15.83
CA GLN A 88 2.88 -5.42 -16.12
C GLN A 88 3.14 -4.63 -14.84
N GLN A 89 2.34 -4.86 -13.80
CA GLN A 89 2.56 -4.24 -12.50
C GLN A 89 3.89 -4.68 -11.91
N ALA A 90 4.18 -5.99 -11.97
CA ALA A 90 5.43 -6.52 -11.46
C ALA A 90 6.63 -5.82 -12.10
N LEU A 91 6.58 -5.62 -13.42
CA LEU A 91 7.66 -4.95 -14.15
C LEU A 91 7.78 -3.47 -13.80
N ARG A 92 6.64 -2.80 -13.52
CA ARG A 92 6.68 -1.36 -13.20
C ARG A 92 7.22 -1.07 -11.81
N VAL A 93 6.91 -1.91 -10.83
CA VAL A 93 7.16 -1.56 -9.41
C VAL A 93 8.32 -2.30 -8.78
N SER A 94 8.73 -3.44 -9.32
CA SER A 94 9.75 -4.26 -8.70
C SER A 94 11.16 -3.95 -9.21
N ASP A 95 12.12 -4.08 -8.31
CA ASP A 95 13.55 -4.07 -8.67
C ASP A 95 14.00 -5.46 -9.14
N MET A 96 13.38 -6.51 -8.58
CA MET A 96 13.61 -7.92 -8.96
C MET A 96 12.27 -8.64 -9.07
N THR A 97 12.14 -9.49 -10.07
CA THR A 97 10.92 -10.28 -10.29
C THR A 97 11.25 -11.76 -10.34
N LEU A 98 10.49 -12.55 -9.58
CA LEU A 98 10.56 -14.00 -9.61
C LEU A 98 9.25 -14.53 -10.18
N SER A 99 9.36 -15.33 -11.25
CA SER A 99 8.19 -15.97 -11.86
C SER A 99 8.18 -17.45 -11.54
N LEU A 100 7.04 -17.94 -11.04
CA LEU A 100 6.84 -19.35 -10.78
C LEU A 100 6.03 -19.95 -11.92
N ILE A 101 6.58 -20.95 -12.57
CA ILE A 101 5.94 -21.64 -13.69
C ILE A 101 5.61 -23.06 -13.23
N HIS A 102 4.34 -23.44 -13.38
CA HIS A 102 3.92 -24.82 -13.20
C HIS A 102 4.24 -25.61 -14.46
N ILE A 103 4.99 -26.67 -14.26
CA ILE A 103 5.31 -27.59 -15.34
C ILE A 103 4.57 -28.88 -15.12
#